data_88718cce068e6bbe5ef9155656cb3d60
#
_entry.id   88718cce068e6bbe5ef9155656cb3d60
#
_cell.length_a   1.000
_cell.length_b   1.000
_cell.length_c   1.000
_cell.angle_alpha   90.00
_cell.angle_beta   90.00
_cell.angle_gamma   90.00
#
_symmetry.space_group_name_H-M   'P 1'
#
loop_
_entity.id
_entity.type
_entity.pdbx_description
1 polymer ?
#
loop_
_entity_poly.entity_id
_entity_poly.type
_entity_poly.pdbx_seq_one_letter_code
_entity_poly.pdbx_strand_id
1 'polypeptide(L)'
;MDIRPNVILLLADDLGYNELGSYGQEIIETPNLDQLAKDGLRFTNFYAGNAACAPSRAVLLTGKSPAKVSIRGNAGFYGNDKWEGPALDRGEFTLGKMFKNQGYQTAFIGKWHLDNPSDVNTWAVGHGFDLAVQEQWSSRFEGKRFLPNRLYVNGDKEFIPYDYKLYDCKDHLRTDIAIDFLDKKEDKSPFFLFMSYRAPHSFEGPIRDTLLYADKGWPEIERVHAAKITLLDKQVGRLLEKLKEINQLDNTLILFTSDNGPHYAKDGHELEFFDSNGQFKGGKRDLYEGGIRVPLIAYWDQNILPGSVSNHVSSFQDIMPTFSEIIGFENVYDTDGISFLPTLLSKRQKKHKFLNWEFQLSGWFQTIPSGGFRQSVRLENWKAVRYNLNSDIELYNLKNDPGETKNIAKLHPNIINRVDSIFKISRTDAAGFPYGGVKQDYKSMDVYDF
;
A
#
# COMPACT_ATOMS: atom_id res chain seq x y z
N MET A 1 -6.93 -22.17 -26.09
CA MET A 1 -6.69 -22.03 -24.66
C MET A 1 -6.62 -20.55 -24.38
N ASP A 2 -7.31 -20.08 -23.36
CA ASP A 2 -7.23 -18.70 -22.92
C ASP A 2 -5.84 -18.48 -22.32
N ILE A 3 -5.04 -17.58 -22.92
CA ILE A 3 -3.61 -17.38 -22.55
C ILE A 3 -3.50 -16.19 -21.58
N ARG A 4 -4.61 -15.80 -20.93
CA ARG A 4 -4.56 -14.70 -19.94
C ARG A 4 -3.65 -15.10 -18.76
N PRO A 5 -2.74 -14.21 -18.33
CA PRO A 5 -1.85 -14.53 -17.22
C PRO A 5 -2.60 -14.63 -15.91
N ASN A 6 -2.09 -15.43 -15.00
CA ASN A 6 -2.40 -15.25 -13.57
C ASN A 6 -1.80 -13.93 -13.09
N VAL A 7 -2.39 -13.35 -12.05
CA VAL A 7 -1.88 -12.11 -11.48
C VAL A 7 -1.75 -12.26 -9.96
N ILE A 8 -0.59 -11.90 -9.43
CA ILE A 8 -0.32 -11.83 -7.99
C ILE A 8 0.08 -10.41 -7.64
N LEU A 9 -0.62 -9.83 -6.67
CA LEU A 9 -0.27 -8.56 -6.05
C LEU A 9 0.19 -8.81 -4.61
N LEU A 10 1.46 -8.53 -4.33
CA LEU A 10 2.08 -8.66 -3.02
C LEU A 10 2.23 -7.27 -2.42
N LEU A 11 1.54 -6.99 -1.33
CA LEU A 11 1.54 -5.69 -0.67
C LEU A 11 2.12 -5.82 0.73
N ALA A 12 3.26 -5.19 0.98
CA ALA A 12 3.83 -4.99 2.32
C ALA A 12 3.11 -3.85 3.06
N ASP A 13 3.20 -3.81 4.38
CA ASP A 13 2.60 -2.81 5.26
C ASP A 13 3.70 -2.01 5.96
N ASP A 14 3.86 -0.74 5.61
CA ASP A 14 4.88 0.17 6.15
C ASP A 14 6.35 -0.14 5.75
N LEU A 15 6.58 -0.78 4.62
CA LEU A 15 7.94 -1.05 4.14
C LEU A 15 8.53 0.19 3.47
N GLY A 16 9.70 0.62 3.92
CA GLY A 16 10.43 1.76 3.38
C GLY A 16 11.02 1.52 1.99
N TYR A 17 11.25 2.62 1.27
CA TYR A 17 11.81 2.57 -0.08
C TYR A 17 13.17 1.85 -0.12
N ASN A 18 14.01 2.07 0.88
CA ASN A 18 15.38 1.57 0.93
C ASN A 18 15.54 0.29 1.77
N GLU A 19 14.44 -0.40 2.12
CA GLU A 19 14.49 -1.58 3.01
C GLU A 19 14.66 -2.92 2.28
N LEU A 20 14.86 -2.91 0.97
CA LEU A 20 15.19 -4.09 0.16
C LEU A 20 16.62 -3.97 -0.39
N GLY A 21 17.35 -5.07 -0.47
CA GLY A 21 18.70 -5.10 -1.03
C GLY A 21 18.75 -4.53 -2.44
N SER A 22 17.78 -4.87 -3.30
CA SER A 22 17.64 -4.32 -4.65
C SER A 22 17.37 -2.82 -4.70
N TYR A 23 16.99 -2.18 -3.58
CA TYR A 23 16.76 -0.73 -3.47
C TYR A 23 17.86 -0.01 -2.67
N GLY A 24 18.88 -0.72 -2.17
CA GLY A 24 20.04 -0.12 -1.51
C GLY A 24 20.27 -0.56 -0.07
N GLN A 25 19.42 -1.44 0.49
CA GLN A 25 19.64 -2.00 1.84
C GLN A 25 20.84 -2.94 1.85
N GLU A 26 21.76 -2.70 2.75
CA GLU A 26 23.00 -3.49 2.89
C GLU A 26 23.02 -4.40 4.13
N ILE A 27 22.07 -4.22 5.03
CA ILE A 27 22.07 -4.84 6.36
C ILE A 27 20.95 -5.86 6.51
N ILE A 28 19.73 -5.51 6.07
CA ILE A 28 18.56 -6.39 6.12
C ILE A 28 18.56 -7.29 4.89
N GLU A 29 18.44 -8.59 5.09
CA GLU A 29 18.52 -9.57 4.02
C GLU A 29 17.15 -9.82 3.36
N THR A 30 17.09 -9.63 2.03
CA THR A 30 15.87 -9.84 1.22
C THR A 30 16.17 -10.61 -0.07
N PRO A 31 16.81 -11.80 0.00
CA PRO A 31 17.36 -12.49 -1.16
C PRO A 31 16.30 -12.90 -2.20
N ASN A 32 15.07 -13.23 -1.78
CA ASN A 32 14.00 -13.64 -2.71
C ASN A 32 13.44 -12.46 -3.49
N LEU A 33 13.19 -11.32 -2.82
CA LEU A 33 12.75 -10.07 -3.45
C LEU A 33 13.85 -9.47 -4.33
N ASP A 34 15.10 -9.57 -3.92
CA ASP A 34 16.25 -9.14 -4.71
C ASP A 34 16.43 -9.97 -5.97
N GLN A 35 16.21 -11.30 -5.88
CA GLN A 35 16.20 -12.16 -7.04
C GLN A 35 15.01 -11.85 -7.96
N LEU A 36 13.82 -11.61 -7.40
CA LEU A 36 12.64 -11.22 -8.17
C LEU A 36 12.89 -9.89 -8.94
N ALA A 37 13.58 -8.94 -8.31
CA ALA A 37 13.98 -7.68 -8.95
C ALA A 37 15.03 -7.88 -10.05
N LYS A 38 15.95 -8.82 -9.85
CA LYS A 38 16.98 -9.19 -10.83
C LYS A 38 16.39 -9.90 -12.04
N ASP A 39 15.36 -10.72 -11.85
CA ASP A 39 14.67 -11.46 -12.92
C ASP A 39 13.53 -10.62 -13.54
N GLY A 40 13.22 -9.46 -12.99
CA GLY A 40 12.13 -8.60 -13.40
C GLY A 40 12.52 -7.15 -13.69
N LEU A 41 11.60 -6.25 -13.45
CA LEU A 41 11.72 -4.79 -13.61
C LEU A 41 11.55 -4.10 -12.26
N ARG A 42 12.47 -3.23 -11.91
CA ARG A 42 12.43 -2.36 -10.74
C ARG A 42 12.05 -0.93 -11.13
N PHE A 43 11.02 -0.37 -10.47
CA PHE A 43 10.65 1.03 -10.64
C PHE A 43 11.34 1.91 -9.59
N THR A 44 11.94 3.02 -10.03
CA THR A 44 12.58 3.98 -9.12
C THR A 44 11.71 5.17 -8.76
N ASN A 45 10.58 5.38 -9.45
CA ASN A 45 9.64 6.49 -9.25
C ASN A 45 8.20 5.97 -9.13
N PHE A 46 7.96 5.03 -8.22
CA PHE A 46 6.63 4.52 -7.95
C PHE A 46 6.08 5.08 -6.63
N TYR A 47 4.78 5.41 -6.62
CA TYR A 47 4.14 6.09 -5.50
C TYR A 47 2.96 5.31 -4.96
N ALA A 48 2.90 5.21 -3.64
CA ALA A 48 1.73 4.74 -2.91
C ALA A 48 0.51 5.63 -3.15
N GLY A 49 -0.66 5.08 -2.95
CA GLY A 49 -1.91 5.82 -3.06
C GLY A 49 -2.03 6.96 -2.04
N ASN A 50 -1.44 6.81 -0.85
CA ASN A 50 -1.37 7.85 0.16
C ASN A 50 -0.26 7.54 1.17
N ALA A 51 -0.04 8.43 2.13
CA ALA A 51 0.97 8.28 3.17
C ALA A 51 0.50 7.45 4.39
N ALA A 52 -0.62 6.74 4.27
CA ALA A 52 -1.14 5.84 5.31
C ALA A 52 -1.97 4.71 4.69
N CYS A 53 -2.10 3.62 5.45
CA CYS A 53 -2.64 2.35 4.99
C CYS A 53 -4.03 2.44 4.33
N ALA A 54 -5.09 2.85 5.06
CA ALA A 54 -6.47 2.81 4.54
C ALA A 54 -6.64 3.66 3.28
N PRO A 55 -6.26 4.96 3.23
CA PRO A 55 -6.43 5.77 2.03
C PRO A 55 -5.58 5.26 0.86
N SER A 56 -4.38 4.73 1.11
CA SER A 56 -3.54 4.16 0.06
C SER A 56 -4.16 2.90 -0.56
N ARG A 57 -4.68 2.01 0.28
CA ARG A 57 -5.37 0.78 -0.14
C ARG A 57 -6.65 1.08 -0.93
N ALA A 58 -7.38 2.13 -0.55
CA ALA A 58 -8.56 2.57 -1.29
C ALA A 58 -8.20 3.04 -2.71
N VAL A 59 -7.11 3.80 -2.88
CA VAL A 59 -6.57 4.19 -4.20
C VAL A 59 -6.17 2.96 -5.02
N LEU A 60 -5.42 2.02 -4.41
CA LEU A 60 -4.99 0.78 -5.05
C LEU A 60 -6.16 -0.03 -5.61
N LEU A 61 -7.20 -0.19 -4.81
CA LEU A 61 -8.35 -1.02 -5.16
C LEU A 61 -9.28 -0.38 -6.18
N THR A 62 -9.37 0.97 -6.23
CA THR A 62 -10.35 1.68 -7.05
C THR A 62 -9.76 2.34 -8.29
N GLY A 63 -8.44 2.53 -8.36
CA GLY A 63 -7.80 3.26 -9.45
C GLY A 63 -8.11 4.78 -9.47
N LYS A 64 -8.78 5.30 -8.44
CA LYS A 64 -9.05 6.74 -8.29
C LYS A 64 -7.86 7.46 -7.69
N SER A 65 -7.68 8.73 -8.03
CA SER A 65 -6.58 9.51 -7.44
C SER A 65 -6.77 9.74 -5.93
N PRO A 66 -5.68 9.94 -5.17
CA PRO A 66 -5.75 10.20 -3.72
C PRO A 66 -6.62 11.39 -3.32
N ALA A 67 -6.83 12.35 -4.21
CA ALA A 67 -7.69 13.51 -3.95
C ALA A 67 -9.14 13.32 -4.42
N LYS A 68 -9.49 12.16 -4.99
CA LYS A 68 -10.86 11.83 -5.44
C LYS A 68 -11.44 10.61 -4.78
N VAL A 69 -10.60 9.68 -4.31
CA VAL A 69 -11.07 8.51 -3.57
C VAL A 69 -11.85 8.94 -2.31
N SER A 70 -12.84 8.14 -1.90
CA SER A 70 -13.70 8.45 -0.76
C SER A 70 -12.98 8.44 0.60
N ILE A 71 -11.89 7.68 0.71
CA ILE A 71 -11.11 7.49 1.96
C ILE A 71 -9.80 8.23 1.86
N ARG A 72 -9.55 9.21 2.75
CA ARG A 72 -8.37 10.09 2.74
C ARG A 72 -7.57 10.09 4.04
N GLY A 73 -7.86 9.16 4.93
CA GLY A 73 -7.19 8.96 6.22
C GLY A 73 -7.56 7.62 6.81
N ASN A 74 -6.87 7.21 7.88
CA ASN A 74 -7.19 5.96 8.59
C ASN A 74 -8.47 6.08 9.43
N ALA A 75 -8.92 7.29 9.73
CA ALA A 75 -10.24 7.57 10.29
C ALA A 75 -10.82 8.82 9.65
N GLY A 76 -12.13 8.85 9.50
CA GLY A 76 -12.92 9.96 9.03
C GLY A 76 -13.81 10.54 10.13
N PHE A 77 -14.22 11.81 9.97
CA PHE A 77 -15.10 12.54 10.88
C PHE A 77 -16.48 12.71 10.23
N TYR A 78 -17.46 11.94 10.67
CA TYR A 78 -18.77 11.85 10.01
C TYR A 78 -19.87 12.70 10.67
N GLY A 79 -19.50 13.73 11.43
CA GLY A 79 -20.44 14.71 11.98
C GLY A 79 -21.15 14.29 13.27
N ASN A 80 -20.75 13.19 13.90
CA ASN A 80 -21.25 12.69 15.17
C ASN A 80 -20.29 12.94 16.33
N ASP A 81 -19.38 13.88 16.17
CA ASP A 81 -18.28 14.22 17.07
C ASP A 81 -17.31 13.06 17.37
N LYS A 82 -17.24 12.09 16.45
CA LYS A 82 -16.34 10.94 16.56
C LYS A 82 -15.54 10.70 15.30
N TRP A 83 -14.35 10.19 15.50
CA TRP A 83 -13.53 9.63 14.44
C TRP A 83 -13.84 8.14 14.31
N GLU A 84 -14.15 7.71 13.10
CA GLU A 84 -14.50 6.32 12.82
C GLU A 84 -13.63 5.77 11.69
N GLY A 85 -13.33 4.47 11.74
CA GLY A 85 -12.67 3.78 10.65
C GLY A 85 -13.52 3.89 9.37
N PRO A 86 -12.96 4.37 8.24
CA PRO A 86 -13.70 4.50 7.02
C PRO A 86 -13.88 3.14 6.35
N ALA A 87 -15.06 2.91 5.77
CA ALA A 87 -15.33 1.73 4.97
C ALA A 87 -15.45 2.08 3.49
N LEU A 88 -14.94 1.23 2.63
CA LEU A 88 -15.14 1.36 1.19
C LEU A 88 -16.59 1.03 0.84
N ASP A 89 -17.26 1.91 0.10
CA ASP A 89 -18.66 1.71 -0.27
C ASP A 89 -18.82 0.44 -1.13
N ARG A 90 -19.89 -0.33 -0.88
CA ARG A 90 -20.19 -1.56 -1.65
C ARG A 90 -20.39 -1.27 -3.15
N GLY A 91 -20.80 -0.07 -3.51
CA GLY A 91 -20.97 0.38 -4.90
C GLY A 91 -19.66 0.65 -5.62
N GLU A 92 -18.56 0.84 -4.89
CA GLU A 92 -17.25 1.10 -5.51
C GLU A 92 -16.82 -0.07 -6.40
N PHE A 93 -16.36 0.25 -7.60
CA PHE A 93 -15.74 -0.71 -8.50
C PHE A 93 -14.29 -0.95 -8.06
N THR A 94 -13.92 -2.22 -7.90
CA THR A 94 -12.62 -2.60 -7.31
C THR A 94 -11.87 -3.60 -8.18
N LEU A 95 -10.57 -3.75 -7.93
CA LEU A 95 -9.74 -4.78 -8.56
C LEU A 95 -10.38 -6.17 -8.45
N GLY A 96 -10.87 -6.57 -7.26
CA GLY A 96 -11.51 -7.88 -7.10
C GLY A 96 -12.72 -8.04 -8.01
N LYS A 97 -13.61 -7.03 -8.09
CA LYS A 97 -14.76 -7.06 -9.01
C LYS A 97 -14.33 -7.11 -10.48
N MET A 98 -13.28 -6.38 -10.86
CA MET A 98 -12.75 -6.39 -12.23
C MET A 98 -12.28 -7.79 -12.63
N PHE A 99 -11.44 -8.42 -11.83
CA PHE A 99 -10.93 -9.76 -12.10
C PHE A 99 -12.05 -10.82 -12.10
N LYS A 100 -12.95 -10.75 -11.11
CA LYS A 100 -14.12 -11.65 -11.05
C LYS A 100 -14.99 -11.56 -12.28
N ASN A 101 -15.26 -10.34 -12.78
CA ASN A 101 -16.05 -10.10 -13.99
C ASN A 101 -15.37 -10.67 -15.25
N GLN A 102 -14.06 -10.88 -15.24
CA GLN A 102 -13.29 -11.54 -16.30
C GLN A 102 -13.13 -13.05 -16.09
N GLY A 103 -13.82 -13.64 -15.12
CA GLY A 103 -13.80 -15.08 -14.89
C GLY A 103 -12.53 -15.60 -14.21
N TYR A 104 -11.79 -14.72 -13.51
CA TYR A 104 -10.69 -15.15 -12.65
C TYR A 104 -11.21 -15.73 -11.34
N GLN A 105 -10.54 -16.74 -10.83
CA GLN A 105 -10.67 -17.13 -9.42
C GLN A 105 -9.95 -16.08 -8.58
N THR A 106 -10.64 -15.44 -7.65
CA THR A 106 -10.12 -14.29 -6.92
C THR A 106 -9.91 -14.60 -5.44
N ALA A 107 -8.70 -14.34 -4.93
CA ALA A 107 -8.37 -14.50 -3.53
C ALA A 107 -7.75 -13.23 -2.93
N PHE A 108 -8.21 -12.86 -1.74
CA PHE A 108 -7.63 -11.82 -0.89
C PHE A 108 -7.23 -12.44 0.45
N ILE A 109 -5.98 -12.24 0.88
CA ILE A 109 -5.48 -12.79 2.13
C ILE A 109 -4.70 -11.73 2.89
N GLY A 110 -5.15 -11.36 4.09
CA GLY A 110 -4.44 -10.49 5.02
C GLY A 110 -5.19 -9.23 5.45
N LYS A 111 -4.48 -8.08 5.50
CA LYS A 111 -4.99 -6.80 6.00
C LYS A 111 -5.83 -6.09 4.94
N TRP A 112 -7.13 -5.94 5.21
CA TRP A 112 -8.05 -5.16 4.37
C TRP A 112 -8.06 -3.67 4.75
N HIS A 113 -8.43 -3.37 5.99
CA HIS A 113 -8.43 -2.03 6.60
C HIS A 113 -9.37 -1.01 5.92
N LEU A 114 -10.40 -1.47 5.23
CA LEU A 114 -11.38 -0.67 4.49
C LEU A 114 -12.82 -1.13 4.78
N ASP A 115 -13.04 -1.70 5.96
CA ASP A 115 -14.31 -2.31 6.31
C ASP A 115 -15.01 -1.61 7.48
N ASN A 116 -16.33 -1.69 7.46
CA ASN A 116 -17.12 -1.59 8.66
C ASN A 116 -17.26 -3.01 9.25
N PRO A 117 -16.72 -3.30 10.43
CA PRO A 117 -16.78 -4.63 11.01
C PRO A 117 -18.18 -5.21 11.16
N SER A 118 -19.21 -4.35 11.24
CA SER A 118 -20.61 -4.77 11.35
C SER A 118 -21.30 -4.99 10.00
N ASP A 119 -20.65 -4.69 8.88
CA ASP A 119 -21.21 -4.84 7.53
C ASP A 119 -20.26 -5.62 6.61
N VAL A 120 -20.46 -6.92 6.54
CA VAL A 120 -19.66 -7.86 5.72
C VAL A 120 -19.61 -7.47 4.24
N ASN A 121 -20.58 -6.70 3.73
CA ASN A 121 -20.54 -6.23 2.34
C ASN A 121 -19.45 -5.18 2.10
N THR A 122 -18.88 -4.59 3.13
CA THR A 122 -17.72 -3.69 3.04
C THR A 122 -16.38 -4.44 3.17
N TRP A 123 -16.42 -5.74 3.46
CA TRP A 123 -15.25 -6.58 3.55
C TRP A 123 -14.76 -6.99 2.16
N ALA A 124 -13.58 -7.60 2.08
CA ALA A 124 -13.01 -8.04 0.82
C ALA A 124 -13.95 -8.96 0.03
N VAL A 125 -14.70 -9.84 0.71
CA VAL A 125 -15.70 -10.71 0.08
C VAL A 125 -16.79 -9.91 -0.65
N GLY A 126 -17.23 -8.79 -0.11
CA GLY A 126 -18.20 -7.87 -0.75
C GLY A 126 -17.63 -7.08 -1.93
N HIS A 127 -16.31 -7.11 -2.10
CA HIS A 127 -15.58 -6.38 -3.14
C HIS A 127 -14.99 -7.28 -4.25
N GLY A 128 -15.56 -8.48 -4.43
CA GLY A 128 -15.29 -9.34 -5.59
C GLY A 128 -14.24 -10.40 -5.38
N PHE A 129 -13.86 -10.72 -4.15
CA PHE A 129 -12.99 -11.84 -3.85
C PHE A 129 -13.79 -13.07 -3.47
N ASP A 130 -13.58 -14.19 -4.19
CA ASP A 130 -14.26 -15.48 -3.95
C ASP A 130 -13.77 -16.14 -2.67
N LEU A 131 -12.46 -16.05 -2.42
CA LEU A 131 -11.84 -16.36 -1.14
C LEU A 131 -11.33 -15.05 -0.52
N ALA A 132 -11.90 -14.65 0.61
CA ALA A 132 -11.44 -13.49 1.37
C ALA A 132 -11.06 -13.93 2.79
N VAL A 133 -9.76 -14.01 3.08
CA VAL A 133 -9.24 -14.30 4.41
C VAL A 133 -8.72 -12.99 5.00
N GLN A 134 -9.57 -12.32 5.77
CA GLN A 134 -9.38 -10.96 6.21
C GLN A 134 -9.02 -10.87 7.69
N GLU A 135 -7.99 -10.10 8.02
CA GLU A 135 -7.67 -9.74 9.39
C GLU A 135 -8.64 -8.68 9.91
N GLN A 136 -9.21 -8.91 11.09
CA GLN A 136 -10.01 -7.93 11.81
C GLN A 136 -9.30 -7.40 13.03
N TRP A 137 -9.27 -6.08 13.11
CA TRP A 137 -8.62 -5.34 14.19
C TRP A 137 -9.56 -5.00 15.34
N SER A 138 -10.84 -4.82 15.04
CA SER A 138 -11.82 -4.52 16.06
C SER A 138 -12.77 -5.70 16.25
N SER A 139 -12.98 -6.07 17.49
CA SER A 139 -13.98 -7.03 17.88
C SER A 139 -15.35 -6.39 18.04
N ARG A 140 -15.75 -5.44 17.20
CA ARG A 140 -17.07 -4.83 17.27
C ARG A 140 -18.20 -5.85 17.24
N PHE A 141 -17.96 -7.06 16.70
CA PHE A 141 -18.87 -8.21 16.85
C PHE A 141 -19.11 -8.67 18.29
N GLU A 142 -18.15 -8.45 19.21
CA GLU A 142 -18.21 -8.94 20.59
C GLU A 142 -18.06 -7.83 21.64
N GLY A 143 -18.03 -6.57 21.24
CA GLY A 143 -17.80 -5.44 22.13
C GLY A 143 -16.43 -5.42 22.81
N LYS A 144 -15.46 -6.20 22.32
CA LYS A 144 -14.10 -6.28 22.86
C LYS A 144 -13.11 -5.51 21.97
N ARG A 145 -12.21 -4.77 22.59
CA ARG A 145 -11.08 -4.11 21.94
C ARG A 145 -10.08 -5.14 21.45
N PHE A 146 -9.58 -4.97 20.22
CA PHE A 146 -8.46 -5.68 19.61
C PHE A 146 -8.36 -7.19 19.86
N LEU A 147 -8.66 -7.96 18.83
CA LEU A 147 -8.33 -9.37 18.76
C LEU A 147 -7.37 -9.62 17.59
N PRO A 148 -6.08 -9.24 17.75
CA PRO A 148 -5.12 -9.12 16.64
C PRO A 148 -4.75 -10.45 15.96
N ASN A 149 -5.28 -11.57 16.44
CA ASN A 149 -4.90 -12.91 16.00
C ASN A 149 -6.04 -13.66 15.30
N ARG A 150 -7.01 -12.93 14.73
CA ARG A 150 -8.15 -13.56 14.07
C ARG A 150 -8.16 -13.24 12.58
N LEU A 151 -8.16 -14.28 11.75
CA LEU A 151 -8.39 -14.21 10.32
C LEU A 151 -9.80 -14.76 10.05
N TYR A 152 -10.69 -13.93 9.53
CA TYR A 152 -12.04 -14.31 9.17
C TYR A 152 -12.12 -14.73 7.71
N VAL A 153 -12.79 -15.86 7.45
CA VAL A 153 -12.97 -16.40 6.10
C VAL A 153 -14.32 -15.96 5.57
N ASN A 154 -14.35 -15.27 4.43
CA ASN A 154 -15.55 -14.82 3.71
C ASN A 154 -16.59 -14.06 4.55
N GLY A 155 -16.16 -13.44 5.65
CA GLY A 155 -17.04 -12.73 6.55
C GLY A 155 -17.82 -13.62 7.53
N ASP A 156 -17.49 -14.91 7.60
CA ASP A 156 -18.06 -15.85 8.58
C ASP A 156 -17.65 -15.45 10.01
N LYS A 157 -18.47 -15.86 10.99
CA LYS A 157 -18.16 -15.59 12.41
C LYS A 157 -17.02 -16.44 12.94
N GLU A 158 -16.75 -17.58 12.30
CA GLU A 158 -15.61 -18.42 12.62
C GLU A 158 -14.33 -17.80 12.08
N PHE A 159 -13.25 -18.00 12.80
CA PHE A 159 -11.96 -17.42 12.44
C PHE A 159 -10.83 -18.43 12.57
N ILE A 160 -9.76 -18.23 11.78
CA ILE A 160 -8.52 -18.97 11.90
C ILE A 160 -7.65 -18.25 12.93
N PRO A 161 -7.32 -18.90 14.07
CA PRO A 161 -6.46 -18.30 15.08
C PRO A 161 -5.00 -18.34 14.63
N TYR A 162 -4.25 -17.30 14.98
CA TYR A 162 -2.80 -17.32 14.84
C TYR A 162 -2.19 -17.98 16.09
N ASP A 163 -1.42 -19.05 15.88
CA ASP A 163 -0.61 -19.68 16.94
C ASP A 163 0.88 -19.38 16.69
N TYR A 164 1.44 -18.49 17.50
CA TYR A 164 2.86 -18.12 17.44
C TYR A 164 3.82 -19.27 17.75
N LYS A 165 3.33 -20.41 18.26
CA LYS A 165 4.15 -21.62 18.48
C LYS A 165 4.34 -22.43 17.20
N LEU A 166 3.41 -22.29 16.26
CA LEU A 166 3.41 -23.01 14.98
C LEU A 166 4.03 -22.18 13.86
N TYR A 167 3.90 -20.88 13.92
CA TYR A 167 4.27 -19.97 12.83
C TYR A 167 5.37 -19.01 13.25
N ASP A 168 6.32 -18.75 12.35
CA ASP A 168 7.42 -17.79 12.59
C ASP A 168 6.90 -16.35 12.75
N CYS A 169 5.87 -16.01 11.95
CA CYS A 169 5.16 -14.74 11.96
C CYS A 169 3.75 -14.93 11.40
N LYS A 170 2.88 -13.92 11.49
CA LYS A 170 1.52 -13.99 10.92
C LYS A 170 1.52 -14.18 9.40
N ASP A 171 2.49 -13.61 8.71
CA ASP A 171 2.61 -13.73 7.27
C ASP A 171 2.97 -15.15 6.83
N HIS A 172 3.55 -15.98 7.70
CA HIS A 172 3.72 -17.41 7.48
C HIS A 172 2.36 -18.11 7.33
N LEU A 173 1.44 -17.92 8.27
CA LEU A 173 0.08 -18.47 8.19
C LEU A 173 -0.67 -17.96 6.94
N ARG A 174 -0.56 -16.67 6.62
CA ARG A 174 -1.18 -16.10 5.40
C ARG A 174 -0.65 -16.76 4.13
N THR A 175 0.65 -17.05 4.10
CA THR A 175 1.27 -17.74 2.96
C THR A 175 0.83 -19.19 2.87
N ASP A 176 0.66 -19.90 3.98
CA ASP A 176 0.10 -21.27 3.97
C ASP A 176 -1.31 -21.28 3.39
N ILE A 177 -2.15 -20.31 3.75
CA ILE A 177 -3.50 -20.17 3.18
C ILE A 177 -3.45 -19.88 1.67
N ALA A 178 -2.48 -19.07 1.23
CA ALA A 178 -2.30 -18.79 -0.20
C ALA A 178 -1.82 -20.03 -0.98
N ILE A 179 -0.91 -20.81 -0.42
CA ILE A 179 -0.45 -22.07 -0.99
C ILE A 179 -1.63 -23.05 -1.10
N ASP A 180 -2.44 -23.16 -0.07
CA ASP A 180 -3.65 -23.98 -0.04
C ASP A 180 -4.67 -23.56 -1.13
N PHE A 181 -4.82 -22.24 -1.37
CA PHE A 181 -5.63 -21.72 -2.47
C PHE A 181 -5.07 -22.16 -3.83
N LEU A 182 -3.75 -22.04 -4.03
CA LEU A 182 -3.09 -22.45 -5.27
C LEU A 182 -3.20 -23.96 -5.54
N ASP A 183 -3.19 -24.79 -4.49
CA ASP A 183 -3.37 -26.25 -4.61
C ASP A 183 -4.80 -26.66 -4.98
N LYS A 184 -5.78 -25.88 -4.54
CA LYS A 184 -7.22 -26.17 -4.72
C LYS A 184 -7.84 -25.48 -5.93
N LYS A 185 -7.09 -24.60 -6.61
CA LYS A 185 -7.61 -23.87 -7.77
C LYS A 185 -8.01 -24.81 -8.91
N GLU A 186 -9.00 -24.41 -9.68
CA GLU A 186 -9.38 -25.11 -10.90
C GLU A 186 -8.31 -24.95 -12.00
N ASP A 187 -7.91 -26.03 -12.66
CA ASP A 187 -6.79 -26.04 -13.61
C ASP A 187 -6.98 -25.13 -14.85
N LYS A 188 -8.20 -24.77 -15.19
CA LYS A 188 -8.51 -24.09 -16.45
C LYS A 188 -8.77 -22.59 -16.31
N SER A 189 -8.96 -22.09 -15.10
CA SER A 189 -9.24 -20.67 -14.87
C SER A 189 -8.00 -19.93 -14.40
N PRO A 190 -7.71 -18.73 -14.94
CA PRO A 190 -6.68 -17.89 -14.38
C PRO A 190 -7.09 -17.41 -12.98
N PHE A 191 -6.13 -17.02 -12.16
CA PHE A 191 -6.39 -16.51 -10.82
C PHE A 191 -5.82 -15.12 -10.60
N PHE A 192 -6.47 -14.38 -9.71
CA PHE A 192 -5.96 -13.16 -9.10
C PHE A 192 -5.80 -13.38 -7.60
N LEU A 193 -4.56 -13.35 -7.13
CA LEU A 193 -4.21 -13.46 -5.71
C LEU A 193 -3.69 -12.13 -5.18
N PHE A 194 -4.41 -11.52 -4.24
CA PHE A 194 -3.95 -10.34 -3.53
C PHE A 194 -3.47 -10.74 -2.13
N MET A 195 -2.14 -10.81 -1.96
CA MET A 195 -1.50 -11.02 -0.66
C MET A 195 -1.26 -9.68 0.00
N SER A 196 -1.99 -9.40 1.05
CA SER A 196 -1.85 -8.19 1.86
C SER A 196 -1.12 -8.53 3.16
N TYR A 197 0.20 -8.60 3.07
CA TYR A 197 1.08 -8.88 4.19
C TYR A 197 1.02 -7.80 5.27
N ARG A 198 1.47 -8.15 6.47
CA ARG A 198 1.47 -7.26 7.61
C ARG A 198 2.85 -6.73 7.95
N ALA A 199 3.89 -7.45 7.61
CA ALA A 199 5.25 -7.02 7.84
C ALA A 199 5.66 -5.83 6.94
N PRO A 200 6.49 -4.90 7.46
CA PRO A 200 7.06 -4.86 8.81
C PRO A 200 6.27 -4.03 9.85
N HIS A 201 4.98 -3.79 9.66
CA HIS A 201 4.15 -2.94 10.55
C HIS A 201 4.38 -3.25 12.04
N SER A 202 4.43 -2.20 12.88
CA SER A 202 4.83 -2.29 14.29
C SER A 202 3.93 -3.19 15.17
N PHE A 203 2.62 -3.22 14.89
CA PHE A 203 1.65 -4.00 15.67
C PHE A 203 1.47 -5.44 15.20
N GLU A 204 2.42 -5.97 14.46
CA GLU A 204 2.39 -7.36 14.10
C GLU A 204 2.68 -8.26 15.29
N GLY A 205 2.07 -8.69 16.13
CA GLY A 205 2.28 -9.60 17.27
C GLY A 205 3.65 -10.31 17.32
N PRO A 206 3.88 -11.20 18.26
CA PRO A 206 5.19 -11.80 18.43
C PRO A 206 5.62 -12.53 17.16
N ILE A 207 6.86 -12.32 16.76
CA ILE A 207 7.56 -13.15 15.80
C ILE A 207 8.29 -14.26 16.56
N ARG A 208 8.24 -15.48 16.04
CA ARG A 208 8.87 -16.63 16.70
C ARG A 208 10.38 -16.64 16.54
N ASP A 209 10.86 -16.27 15.37
CA ASP A 209 12.30 -16.26 15.08
C ASP A 209 12.95 -14.94 15.48
N THR A 210 13.06 -14.75 16.79
CA THR A 210 13.81 -13.62 17.36
C THR A 210 15.31 -13.80 17.28
N LEU A 211 15.79 -14.96 16.80
CA LEU A 211 17.23 -15.25 16.67
C LEU A 211 17.84 -14.59 15.44
N LEU A 212 17.02 -14.20 14.44
CA LEU A 212 17.51 -13.41 13.31
C LEU A 212 18.18 -12.14 13.81
N TYR A 213 19.41 -11.90 13.36
CA TYR A 213 20.24 -10.76 13.77
C TYR A 213 20.61 -10.71 15.27
N ALA A 214 20.52 -11.82 16.01
CA ALA A 214 20.82 -11.86 17.45
C ALA A 214 22.30 -11.53 17.76
N ASP A 215 23.20 -11.79 16.83
CA ASP A 215 24.64 -11.52 16.92
C ASP A 215 25.02 -10.04 16.70
N LYS A 216 24.08 -9.20 16.22
CA LYS A 216 24.37 -7.82 15.83
C LYS A 216 24.43 -6.84 17.01
N GLY A 217 23.91 -7.20 18.18
CA GLY A 217 23.88 -6.32 19.34
C GLY A 217 22.98 -5.08 19.19
N TRP A 218 22.02 -5.11 18.27
CA TRP A 218 21.08 -4.02 18.05
C TRP A 218 20.03 -3.93 19.16
N PRO A 219 19.39 -2.74 19.35
CA PRO A 219 18.17 -2.64 20.13
C PRO A 219 17.13 -3.65 19.65
N GLU A 220 16.36 -4.21 20.59
CA GLU A 220 15.37 -5.25 20.25
C GLU A 220 14.36 -4.79 19.18
N ILE A 221 13.92 -3.54 19.24
CA ILE A 221 12.96 -2.99 18.28
C ILE A 221 13.52 -3.00 16.86
N GLU A 222 14.79 -2.65 16.67
CA GLU A 222 15.47 -2.65 15.38
C GLU A 222 15.68 -4.07 14.87
N ARG A 223 16.11 -4.98 15.75
CA ARG A 223 16.25 -6.39 15.42
C ARG A 223 14.92 -7.02 14.99
N VAL A 224 13.83 -6.72 15.70
CA VAL A 224 12.49 -7.21 15.37
C VAL A 224 12.00 -6.63 14.02
N HIS A 225 12.28 -5.36 13.76
CA HIS A 225 11.96 -4.73 12.48
C HIS A 225 12.67 -5.43 11.30
N ALA A 226 13.98 -5.58 11.38
CA ALA A 226 14.78 -6.28 10.38
C ALA A 226 14.32 -7.74 10.19
N ALA A 227 14.08 -8.45 11.29
CA ALA A 227 13.59 -9.83 11.26
C ALA A 227 12.23 -9.96 10.54
N LYS A 228 11.30 -9.02 10.75
CA LYS A 228 10.01 -9.00 10.05
C LYS A 228 10.17 -8.89 8.53
N ILE A 229 11.09 -8.04 8.06
CA ILE A 229 11.36 -7.86 6.64
C ILE A 229 11.96 -9.14 6.04
N THR A 230 12.94 -9.74 6.70
CA THR A 230 13.54 -11.01 6.26
C THR A 230 12.53 -12.17 6.28
N LEU A 231 11.63 -12.21 7.28
CA LEU A 231 10.55 -13.20 7.32
C LEU A 231 9.52 -12.97 6.20
N LEU A 232 9.18 -11.72 5.89
CA LEU A 232 8.35 -11.39 4.74
C LEU A 232 8.98 -11.89 3.43
N ASP A 233 10.26 -11.59 3.22
CA ASP A 233 11.01 -12.07 2.06
C ASP A 233 10.97 -13.60 1.95
N LYS A 234 11.17 -14.30 3.06
CA LYS A 234 11.04 -15.77 3.12
C LYS A 234 9.65 -16.25 2.69
N GLN A 235 8.59 -15.55 3.09
CA GLN A 235 7.23 -15.93 2.70
C GLN A 235 6.98 -15.70 1.19
N VAL A 236 7.52 -14.61 0.64
CA VAL A 236 7.49 -14.39 -0.81
C VAL A 236 8.24 -15.52 -1.53
N GLY A 237 9.42 -15.92 -1.06
CA GLY A 237 10.18 -17.05 -1.60
C GLY A 237 9.36 -18.35 -1.63
N ARG A 238 8.67 -18.69 -0.53
CA ARG A 238 7.79 -19.88 -0.46
C ARG A 238 6.66 -19.86 -1.51
N LEU A 239 6.05 -18.67 -1.72
CA LEU A 239 5.01 -18.53 -2.73
C LEU A 239 5.56 -18.70 -4.15
N LEU A 240 6.74 -18.15 -4.44
CA LEU A 240 7.41 -18.32 -5.73
C LEU A 240 7.80 -19.78 -5.98
N GLU A 241 8.31 -20.47 -4.96
CA GLU A 241 8.61 -21.92 -5.04
C GLU A 241 7.36 -22.72 -5.35
N LYS A 242 6.23 -22.41 -4.69
CA LYS A 242 4.95 -23.07 -4.97
C LYS A 242 4.50 -22.85 -6.42
N LEU A 243 4.62 -21.66 -6.95
CA LEU A 243 4.28 -21.39 -8.35
C LEU A 243 5.15 -22.17 -9.33
N LYS A 244 6.44 -22.35 -9.01
CA LYS A 244 7.34 -23.22 -9.81
C LYS A 244 6.91 -24.69 -9.75
N GLU A 245 6.62 -25.18 -8.55
CA GLU A 245 6.17 -26.56 -8.32
C GLU A 245 4.94 -26.92 -9.16
N ILE A 246 3.95 -26.02 -9.21
CA ILE A 246 2.70 -26.22 -9.97
C ILE A 246 2.79 -25.74 -11.42
N ASN A 247 3.99 -25.38 -11.93
CA ASN A 247 4.26 -24.89 -13.30
C ASN A 247 3.38 -23.70 -13.71
N GLN A 248 3.18 -22.75 -12.79
CA GLN A 248 2.39 -21.54 -13.04
C GLN A 248 3.23 -20.25 -13.02
N LEU A 249 4.50 -20.29 -12.61
CA LEU A 249 5.33 -19.09 -12.49
C LEU A 249 5.48 -18.36 -13.82
N ASP A 250 5.72 -19.08 -14.91
CA ASP A 250 5.97 -18.52 -16.24
C ASP A 250 4.74 -17.79 -16.82
N ASN A 251 3.53 -18.23 -16.43
CA ASN A 251 2.28 -17.58 -16.84
C ASN A 251 1.70 -16.66 -15.73
N THR A 252 2.54 -16.13 -14.85
CA THR A 252 2.08 -15.28 -13.75
C THR A 252 2.78 -13.92 -13.77
N LEU A 253 1.98 -12.84 -13.83
CA LEU A 253 2.46 -11.50 -13.50
C LEU A 253 2.49 -11.34 -11.99
N ILE A 254 3.63 -10.94 -11.44
CA ILE A 254 3.82 -10.67 -10.01
C ILE A 254 4.22 -9.20 -9.84
N LEU A 255 3.47 -8.47 -9.02
CA LEU A 255 3.84 -7.14 -8.54
C LEU A 255 4.07 -7.19 -7.03
N PHE A 256 5.20 -6.67 -6.56
CA PHE A 256 5.51 -6.46 -5.14
C PHE A 256 5.67 -4.97 -4.87
N THR A 257 5.00 -4.44 -3.83
CA THR A 257 5.10 -3.03 -3.41
C THR A 257 4.73 -2.86 -1.92
N SER A 258 4.80 -1.63 -1.40
CA SER A 258 4.38 -1.26 -0.04
C SER A 258 3.21 -0.27 -0.07
N ASP A 259 2.33 -0.31 0.92
CA ASP A 259 1.16 0.56 0.97
C ASP A 259 1.47 2.03 1.31
N ASN A 260 2.56 2.31 1.98
CA ASN A 260 3.11 3.64 2.26
C ASN A 260 4.59 3.53 2.67
N GLY A 261 5.24 4.65 2.90
CA GLY A 261 6.60 4.70 3.45
C GLY A 261 6.71 4.14 4.86
N PRO A 262 7.92 3.96 5.40
CA PRO A 262 8.19 3.25 6.65
C PRO A 262 7.59 3.97 7.85
N HIS A 263 7.18 3.19 8.83
CA HIS A 263 6.63 3.71 10.07
C HIS A 263 7.75 4.16 11.00
N TYR A 264 7.71 5.43 11.37
CA TYR A 264 8.51 5.97 12.45
C TYR A 264 7.57 6.49 13.53
N ALA A 265 7.86 6.32 14.77
CA ALA A 265 7.29 7.05 15.90
C ALA A 265 7.78 6.46 17.21
N LYS A 266 7.30 7.00 18.30
CA LYS A 266 7.63 6.60 19.68
C LYS A 266 7.55 5.09 19.95
N ASP A 267 6.81 4.35 19.11
CA ASP A 267 6.57 2.90 19.24
C ASP A 267 7.10 2.10 18.04
N GLY A 268 7.87 2.71 17.14
CA GLY A 268 8.45 2.10 15.96
C GLY A 268 9.97 2.05 16.00
N HIS A 269 10.59 1.51 14.96
CA HIS A 269 12.03 1.60 14.75
C HIS A 269 12.46 3.02 14.34
N GLU A 270 13.73 3.35 14.46
CA GLU A 270 14.29 4.62 13.98
C GLU A 270 14.66 4.48 12.50
N LEU A 271 14.13 5.35 11.64
CA LEU A 271 14.33 5.30 10.18
C LEU A 271 15.81 5.36 9.80
N GLU A 272 16.58 6.16 10.54
CA GLU A 272 17.99 6.38 10.32
C GLU A 272 18.83 5.14 10.66
N PHE A 273 18.34 4.23 11.50
CA PHE A 273 19.08 3.04 11.92
C PHE A 273 19.41 2.12 10.74
N PHE A 274 18.45 1.91 9.83
CA PHE A 274 18.63 1.11 8.62
C PHE A 274 18.59 1.97 7.35
N ASP A 275 18.61 3.28 7.46
CA ASP A 275 18.43 4.18 6.33
C ASP A 275 17.17 3.83 5.51
N SER A 276 16.06 3.57 6.21
CA SER A 276 14.83 2.96 5.65
C SER A 276 14.26 3.69 4.44
N ASN A 277 14.51 5.00 4.32
CA ASN A 277 14.09 5.84 3.20
C ASN A 277 15.22 6.27 2.26
N GLY A 278 16.47 5.92 2.55
CA GLY A 278 17.62 6.44 1.83
C GLY A 278 17.63 7.98 1.92
N GLN A 279 17.78 8.61 0.77
CA GLN A 279 17.83 10.08 0.70
C GLN A 279 16.48 10.78 0.85
N PHE A 280 15.34 10.06 0.97
CA PHE A 280 14.01 10.66 0.92
C PHE A 280 13.52 11.14 2.27
N LYS A 281 13.03 12.38 2.33
CA LYS A 281 12.52 13.03 3.53
C LYS A 281 11.19 12.44 4.00
N GLY A 282 11.02 12.32 5.32
CA GLY A 282 9.78 11.91 5.98
C GLY A 282 9.56 10.41 5.96
N GLY A 283 8.39 9.97 6.39
CA GLY A 283 7.96 8.58 6.45
C GLY A 283 6.44 8.49 6.47
N LYS A 284 5.89 7.41 7.00
CA LYS A 284 4.44 7.21 7.13
C LYS A 284 3.75 8.46 7.68
N ARG A 285 2.64 8.87 7.08
CA ARG A 285 1.85 10.09 7.36
C ARG A 285 2.41 11.37 6.76
N ASP A 286 3.62 11.40 6.20
CA ASP A 286 4.16 12.55 5.49
C ASP A 286 3.91 12.46 3.98
N LEU A 287 3.58 13.58 3.35
CA LEU A 287 3.44 13.67 1.90
C LEU A 287 4.74 14.10 1.20
N TYR A 288 5.87 14.05 1.90
CA TYR A 288 7.20 14.08 1.30
C TYR A 288 7.52 12.75 0.63
N GLU A 289 8.60 12.69 -0.14
CA GLU A 289 8.96 11.48 -0.90
C GLU A 289 9.04 10.24 -0.01
N GLY A 290 9.67 10.31 1.17
CA GLY A 290 9.81 9.18 2.09
C GLY A 290 8.50 8.60 2.62
N GLY A 291 7.42 9.37 2.61
CA GLY A 291 6.12 8.86 3.07
C GLY A 291 5.27 8.22 1.98
N ILE A 292 5.52 8.54 0.70
CA ILE A 292 4.68 8.10 -0.42
C ILE A 292 5.43 7.41 -1.55
N ARG A 293 6.75 7.54 -1.64
CA ARG A 293 7.54 6.82 -2.62
C ARG A 293 7.90 5.46 -2.07
N VAL A 294 7.51 4.40 -2.80
CA VAL A 294 7.61 3.02 -2.37
C VAL A 294 8.30 2.16 -3.42
N PRO A 295 8.91 1.02 -3.05
CA PRO A 295 9.44 0.09 -4.04
C PRO A 295 8.30 -0.50 -4.88
N LEU A 296 8.56 -0.74 -6.17
CA LEU A 296 7.74 -1.60 -7.03
C LEU A 296 8.67 -2.51 -7.82
N ILE A 297 8.50 -3.82 -7.62
CA ILE A 297 9.13 -4.87 -8.40
C ILE A 297 8.03 -5.53 -9.23
N ALA A 298 8.27 -5.69 -10.54
CA ALA A 298 7.38 -6.39 -11.46
C ALA A 298 8.13 -7.56 -12.11
N TYR A 299 7.56 -8.75 -12.04
CA TYR A 299 8.06 -9.94 -12.71
C TYR A 299 6.97 -10.53 -13.61
N TRP A 300 7.33 -10.84 -14.85
CA TRP A 300 6.47 -11.56 -15.79
C TRP A 300 7.36 -12.20 -16.84
N ASP A 301 7.51 -13.52 -16.76
CA ASP A 301 8.41 -14.25 -17.64
C ASP A 301 8.13 -13.97 -19.12
N GLN A 302 9.18 -13.88 -19.94
CA GLN A 302 9.15 -13.57 -21.38
C GLN A 302 8.50 -12.25 -21.80
N ASN A 303 7.87 -11.51 -20.86
CA ASN A 303 7.24 -10.20 -21.13
C ASN A 303 8.06 -9.04 -20.58
N ILE A 304 8.71 -9.21 -19.44
CA ILE A 304 9.55 -8.21 -18.80
C ILE A 304 11.02 -8.57 -19.02
N LEU A 305 11.81 -7.57 -19.47
CA LEU A 305 13.25 -7.74 -19.63
C LEU A 305 13.92 -7.88 -18.25
N PRO A 306 14.59 -9.01 -17.96
CA PRO A 306 15.26 -9.22 -16.67
C PRO A 306 16.28 -8.13 -16.34
N GLY A 307 16.34 -7.74 -15.06
CA GLY A 307 17.27 -6.74 -14.53
C GLY A 307 17.02 -5.32 -15.03
N SER A 308 15.88 -5.08 -15.68
CA SER A 308 15.56 -3.74 -16.16
C SER A 308 15.17 -2.78 -15.01
N VAL A 309 15.38 -1.48 -15.26
CA VAL A 309 15.05 -0.42 -14.31
C VAL A 309 14.27 0.67 -15.02
N SER A 310 13.13 1.08 -14.47
CA SER A 310 12.31 2.15 -14.99
C SER A 310 12.29 3.35 -14.05
N ASN A 311 12.50 4.54 -14.61
CA ASN A 311 12.29 5.81 -13.91
C ASN A 311 10.93 6.46 -14.25
N HIS A 312 10.04 5.73 -14.89
CA HIS A 312 8.69 6.22 -15.18
C HIS A 312 7.94 6.52 -13.88
N VAL A 313 7.28 7.69 -13.84
CA VAL A 313 6.50 8.13 -12.69
C VAL A 313 5.11 7.49 -12.77
N SER A 314 4.85 6.58 -11.86
CA SER A 314 3.56 5.87 -11.72
C SER A 314 3.13 5.84 -10.25
N SER A 315 1.86 5.55 -10.01
CA SER A 315 1.31 5.42 -8.67
C SER A 315 0.26 4.31 -8.58
N PHE A 316 -0.24 4.06 -7.39
CA PHE A 316 -1.26 3.02 -7.14
C PHE A 316 -2.50 3.14 -8.01
N GLN A 317 -2.93 4.37 -8.35
CA GLN A 317 -4.06 4.56 -9.26
C GLN A 317 -3.84 3.95 -10.65
N ASP A 318 -2.60 3.69 -11.04
CA ASP A 318 -2.22 3.14 -12.34
C ASP A 318 -2.28 1.61 -12.41
N ILE A 319 -2.34 0.94 -11.25
CA ILE A 319 -2.39 -0.53 -11.19
C ILE A 319 -3.68 -1.06 -11.82
N MET A 320 -4.82 -0.46 -11.49
CA MET A 320 -6.10 -0.92 -12.04
C MET A 320 -6.17 -0.83 -13.58
N PRO A 321 -5.86 0.31 -14.25
CA PRO A 321 -5.84 0.35 -15.71
C PRO A 321 -4.75 -0.53 -16.32
N THR A 322 -3.63 -0.79 -15.63
CA THR A 322 -2.61 -1.72 -16.10
C THR A 322 -3.14 -3.15 -16.11
N PHE A 323 -3.74 -3.59 -15.02
CA PHE A 323 -4.36 -4.91 -14.98
C PHE A 323 -5.53 -5.04 -15.94
N SER A 324 -6.38 -4.00 -16.07
CA SER A 324 -7.48 -3.95 -17.04
C SER A 324 -6.98 -4.23 -18.45
N GLU A 325 -5.90 -3.56 -18.89
CA GLU A 325 -5.31 -3.75 -20.21
C GLU A 325 -4.72 -5.17 -20.39
N ILE A 326 -4.06 -5.71 -19.35
CA ILE A 326 -3.45 -7.06 -19.39
C ILE A 326 -4.50 -8.15 -19.51
N ILE A 327 -5.62 -8.04 -18.79
CA ILE A 327 -6.66 -9.07 -18.75
C ILE A 327 -7.74 -8.87 -19.83
N GLY A 328 -7.65 -7.81 -20.64
CA GLY A 328 -8.62 -7.50 -21.67
C GLY A 328 -9.99 -7.06 -21.13
N PHE A 329 -10.00 -6.29 -20.02
CA PHE A 329 -11.24 -5.76 -19.46
C PHE A 329 -11.63 -4.46 -20.17
N GLU A 330 -12.66 -4.52 -21.00
CA GLU A 330 -13.10 -3.39 -21.87
C GLU A 330 -14.22 -2.53 -21.28
N ASN A 331 -14.82 -2.94 -20.16
CA ASN A 331 -15.92 -2.17 -19.57
C ASN A 331 -15.42 -0.82 -19.02
N VAL A 332 -16.24 0.20 -19.20
CA VAL A 332 -15.93 1.54 -18.69
C VAL A 332 -16.05 1.56 -17.16
N TYR A 333 -15.03 2.09 -16.51
CA TYR A 333 -14.99 2.33 -15.06
C TYR A 333 -14.30 3.66 -14.78
N ASP A 334 -14.61 4.25 -13.63
CA ASP A 334 -14.04 5.54 -13.23
C ASP A 334 -12.64 5.34 -12.66
N THR A 335 -11.63 5.83 -13.37
CA THR A 335 -10.22 5.79 -12.95
C THR A 335 -9.48 7.05 -13.34
N ASP A 336 -8.56 7.48 -12.49
CA ASP A 336 -7.61 8.58 -12.80
C ASP A 336 -6.24 8.04 -13.24
N GLY A 337 -6.06 6.72 -13.25
CA GLY A 337 -4.81 6.05 -13.58
C GLY A 337 -4.49 6.01 -15.06
N ILE A 338 -3.24 5.79 -15.36
CA ILE A 338 -2.71 5.53 -16.71
C ILE A 338 -1.99 4.19 -16.66
N SER A 339 -2.41 3.25 -17.52
CA SER A 339 -1.72 1.95 -17.62
C SER A 339 -0.22 2.13 -17.85
N PHE A 340 0.59 1.44 -17.07
CA PHE A 340 2.04 1.33 -17.27
C PHE A 340 2.45 0.02 -17.96
N LEU A 341 1.51 -0.72 -18.53
CA LEU A 341 1.83 -1.91 -19.34
C LEU A 341 2.88 -1.63 -20.43
N PRO A 342 2.84 -0.48 -21.16
CA PRO A 342 3.91 -0.16 -22.10
C PRO A 342 5.30 -0.11 -21.45
N THR A 343 5.41 0.38 -20.20
CA THR A 343 6.67 0.35 -19.43
C THR A 343 7.12 -1.08 -19.13
N LEU A 344 6.22 -1.96 -18.70
CA LEU A 344 6.52 -3.37 -18.45
C LEU A 344 7.08 -4.06 -19.72
N LEU A 345 6.54 -3.71 -20.89
CA LEU A 345 6.93 -4.25 -22.18
C LEU A 345 8.06 -3.45 -22.89
N SER A 346 8.75 -2.57 -22.17
CA SER A 346 9.84 -1.73 -22.72
C SER A 346 9.40 -0.87 -23.94
N LYS A 347 8.14 -0.42 -23.96
CA LYS A 347 7.54 0.40 -25.01
C LYS A 347 7.39 1.86 -24.57
N ARG A 348 7.02 2.75 -25.51
CA ARG A 348 6.78 4.17 -25.23
C ARG A 348 5.58 4.34 -24.32
N GLN A 349 5.80 5.00 -23.18
CA GLN A 349 4.84 5.19 -22.10
C GLN A 349 4.24 6.61 -22.09
N LYS A 350 2.91 6.70 -21.94
CA LYS A 350 2.21 7.96 -21.64
C LYS A 350 2.52 8.39 -20.21
N LYS A 351 2.73 9.70 -20.01
CA LYS A 351 3.07 10.26 -18.67
C LYS A 351 1.87 10.98 -18.08
N HIS A 352 1.76 10.96 -16.76
CA HIS A 352 0.89 11.85 -16.03
C HIS A 352 1.28 13.31 -16.24
N LYS A 353 0.29 14.20 -16.34
CA LYS A 353 0.52 15.66 -16.31
C LYS A 353 0.95 16.11 -14.92
N PHE A 354 0.40 15.48 -13.90
CA PHE A 354 0.72 15.61 -12.47
C PHE A 354 0.15 14.41 -11.72
N LEU A 355 0.68 14.15 -10.51
CA LEU A 355 0.06 13.32 -9.47
C LEU A 355 -0.26 14.23 -8.28
N ASN A 356 -1.36 13.97 -7.57
CA ASN A 356 -1.77 14.77 -6.43
C ASN A 356 -2.29 13.90 -5.29
N TRP A 357 -1.99 14.31 -4.08
CA TRP A 357 -2.40 13.64 -2.85
C TRP A 357 -3.16 14.61 -1.95
N GLU A 358 -4.22 14.12 -1.33
CA GLU A 358 -4.92 14.77 -0.23
C GLU A 358 -5.01 13.78 0.92
N PHE A 359 -4.55 14.19 2.11
CA PHE A 359 -4.45 13.32 3.26
C PHE A 359 -4.97 14.03 4.51
N GLN A 360 -5.73 13.30 5.34
CA GLN A 360 -6.25 13.76 6.62
C GLN A 360 -5.75 12.84 7.74
N LEU A 361 -4.96 13.40 8.66
CA LEU A 361 -4.65 12.73 9.92
C LEU A 361 -5.89 12.71 10.83
N SER A 362 -6.09 11.61 11.54
CA SER A 362 -7.13 11.48 12.56
C SER A 362 -6.74 12.16 13.88
N GLY A 363 -7.71 12.31 14.78
CA GLY A 363 -7.65 13.12 16.00
C GLY A 363 -6.43 12.94 16.91
N TRP A 364 -5.84 11.75 16.99
CA TRP A 364 -4.63 11.48 17.78
C TRP A 364 -3.42 12.33 17.37
N PHE A 365 -3.36 12.70 16.10
CA PHE A 365 -2.26 13.46 15.52
C PHE A 365 -2.59 14.94 15.36
N GLN A 366 -3.75 15.38 15.83
CA GLN A 366 -4.22 16.77 15.65
C GLN A 366 -3.67 17.76 16.66
N THR A 367 -2.97 17.29 17.67
CA THR A 367 -2.05 18.12 18.47
C THR A 367 -0.87 18.65 17.63
N ILE A 368 -0.73 18.14 16.39
CA ILE A 368 0.21 18.68 15.42
C ILE A 368 -0.29 20.06 14.96
N PRO A 369 0.55 21.10 14.95
CA PRO A 369 0.17 22.47 14.59
C PRO A 369 -0.51 22.62 13.23
N SER A 370 -0.36 21.65 12.34
CA SER A 370 -0.90 21.63 10.98
C SER A 370 -2.38 21.23 10.86
N GLY A 371 -3.10 20.92 11.95
CA GLY A 371 -4.51 20.50 11.90
C GLY A 371 -4.78 19.20 11.15
N GLY A 372 -3.75 18.44 10.81
CA GLY A 372 -3.85 17.12 10.22
C GLY A 372 -4.15 17.07 8.70
N PHE A 373 -4.64 18.14 8.09
CA PHE A 373 -4.90 18.20 6.65
C PHE A 373 -3.62 18.48 5.87
N ARG A 374 -3.36 17.70 4.82
CA ARG A 374 -2.15 17.80 3.99
C ARG A 374 -2.47 17.61 2.54
N GLN A 375 -1.76 18.31 1.67
CA GLN A 375 -1.81 18.11 0.22
C GLN A 375 -0.41 18.10 -0.37
N SER A 376 -0.23 17.31 -1.43
CA SER A 376 1.01 17.28 -2.20
C SER A 376 0.71 17.13 -3.70
N VAL A 377 1.57 17.72 -4.52
CA VAL A 377 1.54 17.57 -5.99
C VAL A 377 2.94 17.22 -6.48
N ARG A 378 3.04 16.22 -7.32
CA ARG A 378 4.20 16.00 -8.20
C ARG A 378 3.86 16.44 -9.61
N LEU A 379 4.61 17.42 -10.13
CA LEU A 379 4.46 18.00 -11.44
C LEU A 379 5.82 17.91 -12.17
N GLU A 380 5.99 16.91 -13.03
CA GLU A 380 7.29 16.61 -13.65
C GLU A 380 8.37 16.38 -12.58
N ASN A 381 9.37 17.28 -12.48
CA ASN A 381 10.41 17.23 -11.45
C ASN A 381 10.08 18.08 -10.21
N TRP A 382 8.96 18.79 -10.22
CA TRP A 382 8.55 19.61 -9.08
C TRP A 382 7.74 18.79 -8.09
N LYS A 383 8.04 18.94 -6.81
CA LYS A 383 7.27 18.43 -5.71
C LYS A 383 6.83 19.60 -4.84
N ALA A 384 5.53 19.69 -4.61
CA ALA A 384 4.96 20.71 -3.73
C ALA A 384 4.20 20.04 -2.59
N VAL A 385 4.32 20.59 -1.39
CA VAL A 385 3.66 20.08 -0.18
C VAL A 385 3.06 21.26 0.61
N ARG A 386 1.86 21.07 1.16
CA ARG A 386 1.30 21.98 2.16
C ARG A 386 0.60 21.22 3.29
N TYR A 387 0.73 21.73 4.51
CA TYR A 387 0.26 21.04 5.73
C TYR A 387 -1.10 21.50 6.25
N ASN A 388 -1.64 22.58 5.72
CA ASN A 388 -3.03 23.03 5.91
C ASN A 388 -3.38 24.09 4.85
N LEU A 389 -4.65 24.49 4.75
CA LEU A 389 -5.07 25.47 3.73
C LEU A 389 -4.43 26.86 3.86
N ASN A 390 -4.01 27.22 5.06
CA ASN A 390 -3.45 28.54 5.35
C ASN A 390 -1.92 28.53 5.44
N SER A 391 -1.26 27.35 5.30
CA SER A 391 0.19 27.29 5.26
C SER A 391 0.73 27.62 3.87
N ASP A 392 1.93 28.17 3.85
CA ASP A 392 2.67 28.33 2.61
C ASP A 392 2.87 26.98 1.92
N ILE A 393 2.88 27.00 0.61
CA ILE A 393 3.23 25.82 -0.21
C ILE A 393 4.74 25.75 -0.26
N GLU A 394 5.30 24.64 0.17
CA GLU A 394 6.70 24.29 -0.04
C GLU A 394 6.89 23.76 -1.47
N LEU A 395 8.04 24.06 -2.08
CA LEU A 395 8.38 23.60 -3.43
C LEU A 395 9.81 23.09 -3.50
N TYR A 396 9.99 21.93 -4.11
CA TYR A 396 11.25 21.24 -4.27
C TYR A 396 11.45 20.80 -5.71
N ASN A 397 12.72 20.73 -6.16
CA ASN A 397 13.06 20.17 -7.47
C ASN A 397 13.73 18.80 -7.28
N LEU A 398 12.95 17.73 -7.42
CA LEU A 398 13.40 16.36 -7.15
C LEU A 398 14.55 15.87 -8.06
N LYS A 399 14.81 16.55 -9.18
CA LYS A 399 15.96 16.22 -10.03
C LYS A 399 17.28 16.59 -9.36
N ASN A 400 17.30 17.70 -8.60
CA ASN A 400 18.51 18.27 -8.00
C ASN A 400 18.51 18.16 -6.48
N ASP A 401 17.33 17.93 -5.88
CA ASP A 401 17.09 17.86 -4.43
C ASP A 401 16.02 16.77 -4.15
N PRO A 402 16.35 15.49 -4.37
CA PRO A 402 15.43 14.39 -4.12
C PRO A 402 15.09 14.22 -2.63
N GLY A 403 15.92 14.75 -1.73
CA GLY A 403 15.71 14.75 -0.27
C GLY A 403 14.83 15.89 0.26
N GLU A 404 14.29 16.75 -0.64
CA GLU A 404 13.38 17.86 -0.25
C GLU A 404 13.96 18.72 0.88
N THR A 405 15.25 19.09 0.74
CA THR A 405 16.01 19.80 1.78
C THR A 405 15.90 21.31 1.64
N LYS A 406 15.71 21.80 0.40
CA LYS A 406 15.72 23.24 0.09
C LYS A 406 14.41 23.71 -0.51
N ASN A 407 13.58 24.37 0.30
CA ASN A 407 12.35 24.99 -0.19
C ASN A 407 12.67 26.21 -1.09
N ILE A 408 12.30 26.10 -2.36
CA ILE A 408 12.55 27.13 -3.40
C ILE A 408 11.27 27.81 -3.89
N ALA A 409 10.17 27.71 -3.17
CA ALA A 409 8.86 28.27 -3.53
C ALA A 409 8.92 29.75 -3.93
N LYS A 410 9.65 30.57 -3.16
CA LYS A 410 9.81 32.02 -3.42
C LYS A 410 10.47 32.35 -4.75
N LEU A 411 11.25 31.41 -5.30
CA LEU A 411 11.94 31.60 -6.60
C LEU A 411 11.05 31.22 -7.80
N HIS A 412 9.93 30.49 -7.55
CA HIS A 412 9.09 29.93 -8.62
C HIS A 412 7.60 30.23 -8.44
N PRO A 413 7.17 31.51 -8.33
CA PRO A 413 5.77 31.87 -8.07
C PRO A 413 4.80 31.31 -9.12
N ASN A 414 5.21 31.19 -10.38
CA ASN A 414 4.37 30.62 -11.43
C ASN A 414 4.07 29.14 -11.21
N ILE A 415 5.03 28.36 -10.67
CA ILE A 415 4.82 26.95 -10.34
C ILE A 415 3.87 26.86 -9.14
N ILE A 416 4.06 27.71 -8.12
CA ILE A 416 3.18 27.77 -6.95
C ILE A 416 1.72 28.05 -7.36
N ASN A 417 1.47 29.02 -8.23
CA ASN A 417 0.13 29.33 -8.74
C ASN A 417 -0.51 28.12 -9.47
N ARG A 418 0.29 27.40 -10.28
CA ARG A 418 -0.17 26.18 -10.95
C ARG A 418 -0.48 25.06 -9.96
N VAL A 419 0.35 24.87 -8.95
CA VAL A 419 0.14 23.87 -7.88
C VAL A 419 -1.11 24.20 -7.08
N ASP A 420 -1.31 25.44 -6.66
CA ASP A 420 -2.50 25.87 -5.92
C ASP A 420 -3.79 25.67 -6.74
N SER A 421 -3.74 25.91 -8.04
CA SER A 421 -4.84 25.57 -8.93
C SER A 421 -5.13 24.06 -8.95
N ILE A 422 -4.09 23.22 -9.06
CA ILE A 422 -4.26 21.75 -9.04
C ILE A 422 -4.88 21.30 -7.72
N PHE A 423 -4.43 21.79 -6.59
CA PHE A 423 -5.02 21.48 -5.27
C PHE A 423 -6.53 21.75 -5.19
N LYS A 424 -7.00 22.78 -5.87
CA LYS A 424 -8.43 23.19 -5.86
C LYS A 424 -9.28 22.40 -6.84
N ILE A 425 -8.80 22.19 -8.07
CA ILE A 425 -9.63 21.65 -9.16
C ILE A 425 -9.55 20.12 -9.33
N SER A 426 -8.49 19.48 -8.80
CA SER A 426 -8.25 18.05 -9.03
C SER A 426 -8.70 17.19 -7.84
N ARG A 427 -9.70 17.64 -7.12
CA ARG A 427 -10.30 16.95 -5.97
C ARG A 427 -11.81 16.84 -6.08
N THR A 428 -12.38 15.90 -5.32
CA THR A 428 -13.83 15.81 -5.06
C THR A 428 -14.05 15.92 -3.55
N ASP A 429 -15.28 16.23 -3.14
CA ASP A 429 -15.63 16.14 -1.72
C ASP A 429 -15.75 14.68 -1.28
N ALA A 430 -15.41 14.40 -0.06
CA ALA A 430 -15.50 13.07 0.56
C ALA A 430 -16.12 13.18 1.95
N ALA A 431 -17.13 12.36 2.20
CA ALA A 431 -17.75 12.26 3.52
C ALA A 431 -16.69 11.85 4.56
N GLY A 432 -16.73 12.46 5.73
CA GLY A 432 -15.74 12.21 6.77
C GLY A 432 -14.38 12.88 6.59
N PHE A 433 -14.12 13.51 5.42
CA PHE A 433 -12.84 14.16 5.11
C PHE A 433 -13.04 15.58 4.55
N PRO A 434 -13.51 16.54 5.38
CA PRO A 434 -13.81 17.89 4.91
C PRO A 434 -12.55 18.61 4.40
N TYR A 435 -12.75 19.44 3.37
CA TYR A 435 -11.65 20.23 2.80
C TYR A 435 -11.04 21.18 3.82
N GLY A 436 -9.76 21.06 4.05
CA GLY A 436 -9.03 21.81 5.06
C GLY A 436 -9.02 21.17 6.45
N GLY A 437 -9.63 20.00 6.59
CA GLY A 437 -9.67 19.24 7.83
C GLY A 437 -10.78 19.68 8.79
N VAL A 438 -10.83 19.02 9.93
CA VAL A 438 -11.82 19.29 10.99
C VAL A 438 -11.31 20.40 11.90
N LYS A 439 -12.14 21.40 12.18
CA LYS A 439 -11.78 22.60 12.98
C LYS A 439 -12.23 22.50 14.44
N GLN A 440 -12.16 21.34 15.07
CA GLN A 440 -12.63 21.18 16.44
C GLN A 440 -11.50 21.16 17.48
N ASP A 441 -11.83 21.56 18.72
CA ASP A 441 -10.92 21.46 19.87
C ASP A 441 -10.97 20.03 20.42
N TYR A 442 -9.94 19.26 20.12
CA TYR A 442 -9.88 17.80 20.32
C TYR A 442 -9.60 17.34 21.77
N LYS A 443 -9.57 18.25 22.73
CA LYS A 443 -9.28 17.94 24.14
C LYS A 443 -10.35 17.06 24.82
N SER A 444 -11.50 16.88 24.19
CA SER A 444 -12.66 16.15 24.76
C SER A 444 -13.08 14.89 23.98
N MET A 445 -12.34 14.48 22.97
CA MET A 445 -12.73 13.30 22.19
C MET A 445 -12.21 12.03 22.83
N ASP A 446 -13.14 11.11 23.12
CA ASP A 446 -12.79 9.71 23.36
C ASP A 446 -12.10 9.14 22.12
N VAL A 447 -10.84 8.94 22.27
CA VAL A 447 -9.97 8.44 21.21
C VAL A 447 -10.22 6.95 21.10
N TYR A 448 -10.96 6.54 20.09
CA TYR A 448 -11.08 5.12 19.79
C TYR A 448 -9.77 4.63 19.17
N ASP A 449 -9.17 3.71 19.89
CA ASP A 449 -7.94 3.03 19.55
C ASP A 449 -8.07 2.31 18.20
N PHE A 450 -7.10 2.52 17.35
CA PHE A 450 -6.84 1.75 16.14
C PHE A 450 -5.86 0.64 16.44
#